data_c5438b5cf42a8092f790b939a1cbb16b
#
_entry.id   c5438b5cf42a8092f790b939a1cbb16b
#
_cell.length_a   1.000
_cell.length_b   1.000
_cell.length_c   1.000
_cell.angle_alpha   90.00
_cell.angle_beta   90.00
_cell.angle_gamma   90.00
#
_symmetry.space_group_name_H-M   'P 1'
#
loop_
_entity.id
_entity.type
_entity.pdbx_description
1 polymer ?
#
loop_
_entity_poly.entity_id
_entity_poly.type
_entity_poly.pdbx_seq_one_letter_code
_entity_poly.pdbx_strand_id
1 'polypeptide(L)'
;MNNFNLYVPTRVLFGQGQIAGVAKQVPAGARVLVTYGGGSVLANGVMDQVRAALGERIVAEFGGIEPNPDYATLMRAITLGREQGIDFVLAVGGGSVADGSKFIVAGIPYEGDPWDLLTGKGKVKTAVPLGVVLTLAATGSEMNSGAVISRRETGDKLFFGSEKVFPRFAVLDPSTLFSLPVRQTANGVVDAFVHTIEQYLTYPVNAKVQDRMAEGLLLTLIEEGPKLLENPSDYDARANVMWAATMALNGYLGAGVPQDWSTHMLGHEITAVHGLDHAQTLAIVLPAMLAARREPKRAKLLQYAERVWGLREGSEEARIDGAIAATRAFFERMGVPTQLSGHGIREPRLDAILAKLEAHGMTKLGEHGDVTLDISRAVLEAAV
;
A
#
# COMPACT_ATOMS: atom_id res chain seq x y z
N MET A 1 -6.84 -8.57 23.54
CA MET A 1 -7.23 -7.74 22.38
C MET A 1 -7.64 -6.37 22.90
N ASN A 2 -7.08 -5.29 22.32
CA ASN A 2 -7.39 -3.92 22.73
C ASN A 2 -8.80 -3.50 22.28
N ASN A 3 -9.35 -2.44 22.88
CA ASN A 3 -10.59 -1.83 22.40
C ASN A 3 -10.36 -1.20 21.01
N PHE A 4 -11.33 -1.30 20.12
CA PHE A 4 -11.25 -0.70 18.79
C PHE A 4 -12.62 -0.22 18.31
N ASN A 5 -12.58 0.72 17.36
CA ASN A 5 -13.70 1.12 16.53
C ASN A 5 -13.30 0.82 15.09
N LEU A 6 -14.10 0.04 14.37
CA LEU A 6 -13.84 -0.35 13.00
C LEU A 6 -14.92 0.22 12.09
N TYR A 7 -14.48 1.00 11.10
CA TYR A 7 -15.34 1.57 10.06
C TYR A 7 -14.72 1.34 8.69
N VAL A 8 -15.32 0.45 7.89
CA VAL A 8 -14.87 0.10 6.54
C VAL A 8 -16.09 0.16 5.60
N PRO A 9 -16.45 1.35 5.12
CA PRO A 9 -17.72 1.58 4.41
C PRO A 9 -17.68 1.23 2.93
N THR A 10 -16.53 0.87 2.37
CA THR A 10 -16.35 0.66 0.93
C THR A 10 -17.11 -0.57 0.43
N ARG A 11 -17.98 -0.39 -0.57
CA ARG A 11 -18.61 -1.50 -1.29
C ARG A 11 -17.63 -2.12 -2.27
N VAL A 12 -17.46 -3.43 -2.25
CA VAL A 12 -16.62 -4.16 -3.20
C VAL A 12 -17.48 -4.79 -4.29
N LEU A 13 -17.09 -4.55 -5.56
CA LEU A 13 -17.60 -5.24 -6.75
C LEU A 13 -16.47 -6.14 -7.24
N PHE A 14 -16.50 -7.42 -6.89
CA PHE A 14 -15.43 -8.36 -7.19
C PHE A 14 -15.81 -9.29 -8.34
N GLY A 15 -14.87 -9.51 -9.27
CA GLY A 15 -14.97 -10.49 -10.34
C GLY A 15 -14.91 -9.89 -11.74
N GLN A 16 -14.85 -10.77 -12.74
CA GLN A 16 -14.73 -10.41 -14.14
C GLN A 16 -15.95 -9.62 -14.63
N GLY A 17 -15.72 -8.55 -15.39
CA GLY A 17 -16.75 -7.70 -15.99
C GLY A 17 -17.43 -6.74 -14.99
N GLN A 18 -16.97 -6.65 -13.76
CA GLN A 18 -17.59 -5.79 -12.74
C GLN A 18 -17.41 -4.28 -12.99
N ILE A 19 -16.55 -3.86 -13.92
CA ILE A 19 -16.44 -2.44 -14.32
C ILE A 19 -17.79 -1.89 -14.81
N ALA A 20 -18.59 -2.68 -15.49
CA ALA A 20 -19.95 -2.28 -15.90
C ALA A 20 -20.85 -1.88 -14.72
N GLY A 21 -20.59 -2.43 -13.53
CA GLY A 21 -21.30 -2.10 -12.29
C GLY A 21 -21.10 -0.67 -11.80
N VAL A 22 -20.05 0.02 -12.25
CA VAL A 22 -19.77 1.43 -11.91
C VAL A 22 -20.95 2.34 -12.28
N ALA A 23 -21.66 2.02 -13.37
CA ALA A 23 -22.84 2.75 -13.80
C ALA A 23 -23.92 2.90 -12.72
N LYS A 24 -24.05 1.90 -11.83
CA LYS A 24 -25.03 1.85 -10.74
C LYS A 24 -24.50 2.48 -9.44
N GLN A 25 -23.19 2.66 -9.30
CA GLN A 25 -22.58 3.20 -8.10
C GLN A 25 -22.40 4.73 -8.17
N VAL A 26 -22.24 5.26 -9.38
CA VAL A 26 -22.11 6.71 -9.63
C VAL A 26 -23.49 7.31 -9.88
N PRO A 27 -23.89 8.40 -9.18
CA PRO A 27 -25.17 9.05 -9.39
C PRO A 27 -25.42 9.43 -10.85
N ALA A 28 -26.66 9.34 -11.32
CA ALA A 28 -27.02 9.58 -12.72
C ALA A 28 -26.66 10.99 -13.23
N GLY A 29 -26.74 12.00 -12.37
CA GLY A 29 -26.39 13.40 -12.71
C GLY A 29 -24.99 13.83 -12.30
N ALA A 30 -24.13 12.89 -11.88
CA ALA A 30 -22.82 13.23 -11.39
C ALA A 30 -21.91 13.81 -12.48
N ARG A 31 -21.10 14.79 -12.09
CA ARG A 31 -20.02 15.38 -12.89
C ARG A 31 -18.70 14.69 -12.51
N VAL A 32 -18.32 13.66 -13.29
CA VAL A 32 -17.23 12.77 -12.94
C VAL A 32 -15.91 13.24 -13.53
N LEU A 33 -14.88 13.31 -12.66
CA LEU A 33 -13.47 13.33 -13.06
C LEU A 33 -12.92 11.90 -12.99
N VAL A 34 -12.47 11.37 -14.11
CA VAL A 34 -11.73 10.10 -14.14
C VAL A 34 -10.24 10.38 -14.02
N THR A 35 -9.58 9.80 -13.02
CA THR A 35 -8.14 9.95 -12.78
C THR A 35 -7.42 8.65 -13.10
N TYR A 36 -6.22 8.71 -13.72
CA TYR A 36 -5.42 7.54 -14.04
C TYR A 36 -3.92 7.84 -14.08
N GLY A 37 -3.10 6.79 -14.14
CA GLY A 37 -1.64 6.89 -14.16
C GLY A 37 -1.05 7.12 -15.55
N GLY A 38 0.01 6.39 -15.88
CA GLY A 38 0.81 6.56 -17.10
C GLY A 38 0.16 6.12 -18.41
N GLY A 39 -1.13 5.75 -18.43
CA GLY A 39 -1.88 5.46 -19.66
C GLY A 39 -2.03 3.98 -20.02
N SER A 40 -1.51 3.02 -19.25
CA SER A 40 -1.72 1.58 -19.49
C SER A 40 -3.21 1.21 -19.58
N VAL A 41 -4.06 1.87 -18.80
CA VAL A 41 -5.52 1.68 -18.80
C VAL A 41 -6.19 2.10 -20.11
N LEU A 42 -5.56 2.99 -20.88
CA LEU A 42 -6.00 3.38 -22.23
C LEU A 42 -5.70 2.29 -23.27
N ALA A 43 -4.60 1.55 -23.05
CA ALA A 43 -4.13 0.53 -24.00
C ALA A 43 -4.75 -0.85 -23.76
N ASN A 44 -5.16 -1.17 -22.51
CA ASN A 44 -5.65 -2.50 -22.13
C ASN A 44 -7.18 -2.62 -22.11
N GLY A 45 -7.91 -1.59 -22.57
CA GLY A 45 -9.37 -1.60 -22.66
C GLY A 45 -10.13 -1.34 -21.36
N VAL A 46 -9.44 -1.09 -20.24
CA VAL A 46 -10.10 -0.75 -18.96
C VAL A 46 -10.81 0.59 -19.06
N MET A 47 -10.17 1.61 -19.65
CA MET A 47 -10.77 2.93 -19.80
C MET A 47 -11.98 2.91 -20.74
N ASP A 48 -11.96 2.08 -21.79
CA ASP A 48 -13.10 1.96 -22.71
C ASP A 48 -14.32 1.37 -21.99
N GLN A 49 -14.12 0.40 -21.09
CA GLN A 49 -15.20 -0.13 -20.24
C GLN A 49 -15.75 0.93 -19.28
N VAL A 50 -14.88 1.75 -18.70
CA VAL A 50 -15.28 2.88 -17.83
C VAL A 50 -16.08 3.91 -18.62
N ARG A 51 -15.62 4.30 -19.81
CA ARG A 51 -16.33 5.23 -20.69
C ARG A 51 -17.69 4.68 -21.12
N ALA A 52 -17.76 3.40 -21.44
CA ALA A 52 -19.03 2.74 -21.77
C ALA A 52 -20.00 2.72 -20.59
N ALA A 53 -19.52 2.53 -19.36
CA ALA A 53 -20.34 2.49 -18.15
C ALA A 53 -20.87 3.87 -17.74
N LEU A 54 -20.08 4.93 -17.89
CA LEU A 54 -20.41 6.26 -17.39
C LEU A 54 -20.96 7.23 -18.44
N GLY A 55 -20.55 7.08 -19.71
CA GLY A 55 -20.99 7.93 -20.83
C GLY A 55 -20.78 9.41 -20.55
N GLU A 56 -21.82 10.21 -20.75
CA GLU A 56 -21.80 11.68 -20.60
C GLU A 56 -21.57 12.17 -19.16
N ARG A 57 -21.59 11.29 -18.13
CA ARG A 57 -21.22 11.66 -16.76
C ARG A 57 -19.74 12.02 -16.64
N ILE A 58 -18.88 11.51 -17.54
CA ILE A 58 -17.46 11.89 -17.57
C ILE A 58 -17.35 13.30 -18.15
N VAL A 59 -17.03 14.25 -17.27
CA VAL A 59 -16.84 15.66 -17.63
C VAL A 59 -15.37 15.94 -17.97
N ALA A 60 -14.46 15.25 -17.29
CA ALA A 60 -13.02 15.38 -17.53
C ALA A 60 -12.29 14.08 -17.23
N GLU A 61 -11.16 13.89 -17.90
CA GLU A 61 -10.19 12.84 -17.65
C GLU A 61 -8.84 13.49 -17.30
N PHE A 62 -8.18 12.99 -16.26
CA PHE A 62 -6.87 13.46 -15.82
C PHE A 62 -5.90 12.29 -15.70
N GLY A 63 -4.96 12.21 -16.63
CA GLY A 63 -3.90 11.21 -16.64
C GLY A 63 -2.57 11.73 -16.12
N GLY A 64 -1.61 10.81 -15.93
CA GLY A 64 -0.24 11.13 -15.58
C GLY A 64 0.02 11.19 -14.07
N ILE A 65 -0.85 10.59 -13.24
CA ILE A 65 -0.53 10.39 -11.82
C ILE A 65 0.61 9.37 -11.72
N GLU A 66 1.75 9.81 -11.23
CA GLU A 66 2.98 9.04 -11.17
C GLU A 66 2.97 7.99 -10.04
N PRO A 67 3.81 6.93 -10.13
CA PRO A 67 4.21 6.18 -8.94
C PRO A 67 4.76 7.14 -7.86
N ASN A 68 4.34 6.98 -6.60
CA ASN A 68 4.54 7.97 -5.54
C ASN A 68 3.97 9.34 -5.97
N PRO A 69 2.64 9.52 -5.92
CA PRO A 69 1.95 10.64 -6.56
C PRO A 69 2.46 11.98 -6.05
N ASP A 70 2.81 12.86 -7.00
CA ASP A 70 3.45 14.14 -6.69
C ASP A 70 2.44 15.25 -6.47
N TYR A 71 2.65 16.04 -5.41
CA TYR A 71 1.82 17.18 -5.04
C TYR A 71 1.55 18.12 -6.22
N ALA A 72 2.56 18.48 -7.01
CA ALA A 72 2.39 19.42 -8.12
C ALA A 72 1.46 18.87 -9.22
N THR A 73 1.55 17.57 -9.52
CA THR A 73 0.63 16.89 -10.44
C THR A 73 -0.80 16.90 -9.89
N LEU A 74 -0.97 16.57 -8.61
CA LEU A 74 -2.29 16.49 -7.98
C LEU A 74 -2.95 17.86 -7.86
N MET A 75 -2.19 18.94 -7.65
CA MET A 75 -2.70 20.31 -7.64
C MET A 75 -3.32 20.72 -8.98
N ARG A 76 -2.78 20.25 -10.10
CA ARG A 76 -3.40 20.46 -11.43
C ARG A 76 -4.77 19.78 -11.53
N ALA A 77 -4.88 18.56 -11.00
CA ALA A 77 -6.16 17.84 -10.98
C ALA A 77 -7.18 18.50 -10.05
N ILE A 78 -6.75 19.04 -8.89
CA ILE A 78 -7.60 19.80 -7.97
C ILE A 78 -8.13 21.07 -8.65
N THR A 79 -7.26 21.81 -9.34
CA THR A 79 -7.67 23.01 -10.11
C THR A 79 -8.69 22.66 -11.18
N LEU A 80 -8.41 21.62 -11.98
CA LEU A 80 -9.36 21.12 -12.99
C LEU A 80 -10.70 20.73 -12.36
N GLY A 81 -10.67 20.04 -11.21
CA GLY A 81 -11.87 19.62 -10.49
C GLY A 81 -12.74 20.79 -10.02
N ARG A 82 -12.10 21.86 -9.53
CA ARG A 82 -12.78 23.10 -9.14
C ARG A 82 -13.39 23.83 -10.33
N GLU A 83 -12.62 24.02 -11.40
CA GLU A 83 -13.06 24.71 -12.62
C GLU A 83 -14.23 24.00 -13.31
N GLN A 84 -14.22 22.68 -13.31
CA GLN A 84 -15.24 21.84 -13.94
C GLN A 84 -16.42 21.53 -13.01
N GLY A 85 -16.42 21.99 -11.76
CA GLY A 85 -17.48 21.71 -10.79
C GLY A 85 -17.70 20.21 -10.58
N ILE A 86 -16.60 19.46 -10.41
CA ILE A 86 -16.63 18.01 -10.22
C ILE A 86 -17.26 17.67 -8.86
N ASP A 87 -18.19 16.71 -8.88
CA ASP A 87 -18.90 16.22 -7.69
C ASP A 87 -18.71 14.72 -7.45
N PHE A 88 -17.95 14.03 -8.33
CA PHE A 88 -17.52 12.64 -8.16
C PHE A 88 -16.16 12.42 -8.80
N VAL A 89 -15.27 11.65 -8.15
CA VAL A 89 -14.00 11.21 -8.74
C VAL A 89 -14.00 9.69 -8.89
N LEU A 90 -13.57 9.19 -10.05
CA LEU A 90 -13.31 7.77 -10.28
C LEU A 90 -11.82 7.56 -10.54
N ALA A 91 -11.13 6.93 -9.61
CA ALA A 91 -9.74 6.53 -9.75
C ALA A 91 -9.67 5.22 -10.56
N VAL A 92 -8.92 5.20 -11.65
CA VAL A 92 -8.69 4.02 -12.50
C VAL A 92 -7.20 3.71 -12.52
N GLY A 93 -6.75 2.82 -11.65
CA GLY A 93 -5.31 2.56 -11.50
C GLY A 93 -4.96 1.71 -10.28
N GLY A 94 -3.69 1.73 -9.92
CA GLY A 94 -3.17 1.13 -8.70
C GLY A 94 -3.20 2.08 -7.50
N GLY A 95 -2.50 1.69 -6.42
CA GLY A 95 -2.46 2.43 -5.16
C GLY A 95 -2.08 3.91 -5.30
N SER A 96 -1.09 4.24 -6.13
CA SER A 96 -0.68 5.64 -6.35
C SER A 96 -1.80 6.51 -6.95
N VAL A 97 -2.60 5.93 -7.87
CA VAL A 97 -3.77 6.63 -8.44
C VAL A 97 -4.86 6.78 -7.38
N ALA A 98 -5.11 5.74 -6.58
CA ALA A 98 -6.07 5.80 -5.49
C ALA A 98 -5.66 6.83 -4.42
N ASP A 99 -4.40 6.83 -3.99
CA ASP A 99 -3.85 7.79 -3.03
C ASP A 99 -3.93 9.23 -3.54
N GLY A 100 -3.44 9.45 -4.79
CA GLY A 100 -3.54 10.75 -5.44
C GLY A 100 -5.00 11.23 -5.53
N SER A 101 -5.93 10.33 -5.85
CA SER A 101 -7.35 10.65 -5.94
C SER A 101 -7.98 10.97 -4.59
N LYS A 102 -7.56 10.30 -3.51
CA LYS A 102 -7.96 10.68 -2.14
C LYS A 102 -7.51 12.10 -1.79
N PHE A 103 -6.29 12.47 -2.18
CA PHE A 103 -5.81 13.84 -2.00
C PHE A 103 -6.59 14.84 -2.86
N ILE A 104 -6.89 14.50 -4.12
CA ILE A 104 -7.70 15.33 -5.01
C ILE A 104 -9.09 15.58 -4.42
N VAL A 105 -9.79 14.52 -3.99
CA VAL A 105 -11.16 14.69 -3.44
C VAL A 105 -11.20 15.48 -2.14
N ALA A 106 -10.15 15.39 -1.31
CA ALA A 106 -10.00 16.23 -0.13
C ALA A 106 -9.63 17.68 -0.50
N GLY A 107 -8.78 17.85 -1.51
CA GLY A 107 -8.27 19.14 -1.96
C GLY A 107 -9.28 20.01 -2.71
N ILE A 108 -10.20 19.42 -3.48
CA ILE A 108 -11.21 20.19 -4.23
C ILE A 108 -11.99 21.13 -3.32
N PRO A 109 -12.62 20.70 -2.21
CA PRO A 109 -13.35 21.57 -1.30
C PRO A 109 -12.47 22.29 -0.27
N TYR A 110 -11.17 22.02 -0.22
CA TYR A 110 -10.28 22.57 0.80
C TYR A 110 -9.91 24.03 0.49
N GLU A 111 -10.09 24.90 1.49
CA GLU A 111 -9.68 26.31 1.43
C GLU A 111 -8.27 26.44 1.99
N GLY A 112 -7.30 26.91 1.20
CA GLY A 112 -5.90 27.02 1.54
C GLY A 112 -5.01 26.07 0.74
N ASP A 113 -3.78 25.84 1.21
CA ASP A 113 -2.85 24.89 0.61
C ASP A 113 -3.19 23.45 1.05
N PRO A 114 -3.62 22.56 0.15
CA PRO A 114 -3.90 21.16 0.50
C PRO A 114 -2.72 20.41 1.13
N TRP A 115 -1.46 20.87 0.98
CA TRP A 115 -0.31 20.30 1.68
C TRP A 115 -0.46 20.35 3.21
N ASP A 116 -1.25 21.30 3.72
CA ASP A 116 -1.56 21.41 5.15
C ASP A 116 -2.23 20.15 5.72
N LEU A 117 -2.94 19.38 4.88
CA LEU A 117 -3.55 18.10 5.27
C LEU A 117 -2.52 17.04 5.65
N LEU A 118 -1.31 17.10 5.04
CA LEU A 118 -0.22 16.16 5.29
C LEU A 118 0.70 16.61 6.43
N THR A 119 0.79 17.93 6.66
CA THR A 119 1.63 18.49 7.73
C THR A 119 0.90 18.65 9.08
N GLY A 120 -0.38 18.24 9.14
CA GLY A 120 -1.19 18.37 10.35
C GLY A 120 -1.68 19.79 10.65
N LYS A 121 -1.41 20.77 9.78
CA LYS A 121 -1.90 22.16 9.89
C LYS A 121 -3.36 22.29 9.49
N GLY A 122 -3.83 21.38 8.64
CA GLY A 122 -5.21 21.32 8.14
C GLY A 122 -5.92 20.00 8.51
N LYS A 123 -7.27 19.99 8.36
CA LYS A 123 -8.11 18.79 8.55
C LYS A 123 -9.10 18.66 7.40
N VAL A 124 -9.33 17.44 6.96
CA VAL A 124 -10.36 17.11 5.96
C VAL A 124 -11.74 17.26 6.60
N LYS A 125 -12.43 18.36 6.32
CA LYS A 125 -13.82 18.60 6.80
C LYS A 125 -14.84 17.91 5.90
N THR A 126 -14.63 18.01 4.59
CA THR A 126 -15.46 17.40 3.53
C THR A 126 -14.56 16.88 2.42
N ALA A 127 -15.07 15.96 1.63
CA ALA A 127 -14.40 15.46 0.42
C ALA A 127 -15.44 15.17 -0.66
N VAL A 128 -15.04 15.27 -1.92
CA VAL A 128 -15.84 14.80 -3.04
C VAL A 128 -15.91 13.26 -2.97
N PRO A 129 -17.06 12.63 -3.26
CA PRO A 129 -17.16 11.17 -3.30
C PRO A 129 -16.16 10.54 -4.28
N LEU A 130 -15.57 9.41 -3.87
CA LEU A 130 -14.56 8.65 -4.62
C LEU A 130 -15.05 7.24 -4.92
N GLY A 131 -14.83 6.74 -6.13
CA GLY A 131 -14.85 5.33 -6.50
C GLY A 131 -13.48 4.89 -7.03
N VAL A 132 -13.18 3.60 -6.97
CA VAL A 132 -11.92 3.03 -7.48
C VAL A 132 -12.19 1.87 -8.42
N VAL A 133 -11.50 1.82 -9.56
CA VAL A 133 -11.33 0.64 -10.41
C VAL A 133 -9.86 0.24 -10.30
N LEU A 134 -9.60 -0.86 -9.59
CA LEU A 134 -8.24 -1.28 -9.28
C LEU A 134 -7.59 -1.99 -10.47
N THR A 135 -6.36 -1.58 -10.81
CA THR A 135 -5.57 -2.19 -11.90
C THR A 135 -4.15 -2.62 -11.46
N LEU A 136 -3.86 -2.56 -10.17
CA LEU A 136 -2.66 -3.11 -9.53
C LEU A 136 -2.98 -3.42 -8.07
N ALA A 137 -2.90 -4.68 -7.69
CA ALA A 137 -3.15 -5.16 -6.34
C ALA A 137 -1.86 -5.08 -5.50
N ALA A 138 -1.86 -4.27 -4.46
CA ALA A 138 -0.73 -4.06 -3.54
C ALA A 138 -1.19 -3.40 -2.23
N THR A 139 -1.53 -2.11 -2.29
CA THR A 139 -1.62 -1.19 -1.16
C THR A 139 -2.92 -1.26 -0.34
N GLY A 140 -3.96 -1.92 -0.82
CA GLY A 140 -5.29 -1.86 -0.21
C GLY A 140 -5.93 -0.46 -0.18
N SER A 141 -5.36 0.52 -0.91
CA SER A 141 -5.84 1.91 -0.93
C SER A 141 -7.27 2.05 -1.45
N GLU A 142 -7.73 1.12 -2.25
CA GLU A 142 -9.12 1.07 -2.74
C GLU A 142 -10.16 0.80 -1.64
N MET A 143 -9.72 0.37 -0.45
CA MET A 143 -10.62 0.02 0.65
C MET A 143 -10.18 0.58 2.01
N ASN A 144 -9.30 1.60 2.03
CA ASN A 144 -8.89 2.29 3.25
C ASN A 144 -9.00 3.81 3.13
N SER A 145 -8.75 4.53 4.23
CA SER A 145 -8.87 5.98 4.36
C SER A 145 -7.54 6.73 4.34
N GLY A 146 -6.43 6.04 4.11
CA GLY A 146 -5.10 6.61 4.09
C GLY A 146 -4.61 6.92 2.68
N ALA A 147 -3.69 7.86 2.56
CA ALA A 147 -2.97 8.15 1.32
C ALA A 147 -1.58 8.71 1.62
N VAL A 148 -0.61 8.37 0.77
CA VAL A 148 0.77 8.85 0.85
C VAL A 148 1.07 9.70 -0.38
N ILE A 149 1.47 10.95 -0.16
CA ILE A 149 1.74 11.93 -1.21
C ILE A 149 3.19 12.38 -1.12
N SER A 150 3.84 12.47 -2.27
CA SER A 150 5.20 12.99 -2.39
C SER A 150 5.19 14.46 -2.76
N ARG A 151 6.19 15.21 -2.30
CA ARG A 151 6.52 16.55 -2.77
C ARG A 151 7.98 16.56 -3.19
N ARG A 152 8.21 16.38 -4.49
CA ARG A 152 9.57 16.25 -5.04
C ARG A 152 10.42 17.50 -4.82
N GLU A 153 9.79 18.66 -4.80
CA GLU A 153 10.46 19.94 -4.55
C GLU A 153 11.20 19.95 -3.21
N THR A 154 10.62 19.37 -2.16
CA THR A 154 11.21 19.31 -0.81
C THR A 154 11.78 17.93 -0.47
N GLY A 155 11.55 16.94 -1.34
CA GLY A 155 11.96 15.55 -1.11
C GLY A 155 11.15 14.87 0.00
N ASP A 156 9.93 15.32 0.27
CA ASP A 156 9.06 14.76 1.30
C ASP A 156 8.15 13.69 0.73
N LYS A 157 7.82 12.67 1.56
CA LYS A 157 6.81 11.66 1.29
C LYS A 157 6.01 11.44 2.58
N LEU A 158 4.81 12.03 2.64
CA LEU A 158 4.01 12.13 3.86
C LEU A 158 2.66 11.43 3.71
N PHE A 159 2.16 10.95 4.84
CA PHE A 159 0.85 10.29 4.97
C PHE A 159 -0.20 11.27 5.50
N PHE A 160 -1.43 11.15 5.00
CA PHE A 160 -2.64 11.65 5.68
C PHE A 160 -3.74 10.60 5.67
N GLY A 161 -4.68 10.72 6.61
CA GLY A 161 -5.84 9.84 6.67
C GLY A 161 -7.09 10.56 7.14
N SER A 162 -8.24 10.18 6.58
CA SER A 162 -9.54 10.70 6.97
C SER A 162 -10.66 9.76 6.55
N GLU A 163 -11.64 9.50 7.42
CA GLU A 163 -12.84 8.73 7.04
C GLU A 163 -13.60 9.34 5.86
N LYS A 164 -13.40 10.64 5.58
CA LYS A 164 -14.06 11.34 4.46
C LYS A 164 -13.56 10.92 3.08
N VAL A 165 -12.34 10.34 3.00
CA VAL A 165 -11.74 9.93 1.73
C VAL A 165 -11.83 8.42 1.47
N PHE A 166 -12.54 7.66 2.31
CA PHE A 166 -12.86 6.27 1.96
C PHE A 166 -13.56 6.22 0.59
N PRO A 167 -13.10 5.35 -0.33
CA PRO A 167 -13.85 5.09 -1.55
C PRO A 167 -15.26 4.58 -1.22
N ARG A 168 -16.26 5.08 -1.91
CA ARG A 168 -17.66 4.60 -1.81
C ARG A 168 -17.78 3.17 -2.30
N PHE A 169 -17.02 2.86 -3.35
CA PHE A 169 -16.90 1.51 -3.89
C PHE A 169 -15.52 1.28 -4.49
N ALA A 170 -15.16 0.00 -4.58
CA ALA A 170 -13.99 -0.49 -5.30
C ALA A 170 -14.42 -1.60 -6.27
N VAL A 171 -14.00 -1.51 -7.52
CA VAL A 171 -14.11 -2.58 -8.50
C VAL A 171 -12.80 -3.36 -8.50
N LEU A 172 -12.89 -4.64 -8.18
CA LEU A 172 -11.79 -5.60 -8.11
C LEU A 172 -12.03 -6.67 -9.18
N ASP A 173 -11.63 -6.38 -10.41
CA ASP A 173 -11.69 -7.32 -11.53
C ASP A 173 -10.30 -7.91 -11.78
N PRO A 174 -10.04 -9.19 -11.42
CA PRO A 174 -8.72 -9.80 -11.57
C PRO A 174 -8.18 -9.76 -13.01
N SER A 175 -9.06 -9.72 -14.02
CA SER A 175 -8.65 -9.67 -15.43
C SER A 175 -7.98 -8.35 -15.81
N THR A 176 -8.23 -7.25 -15.08
CA THR A 176 -7.54 -5.96 -15.30
C THR A 176 -6.04 -6.04 -15.02
N LEU A 177 -5.60 -7.06 -14.28
CA LEU A 177 -4.21 -7.28 -13.89
C LEU A 177 -3.40 -8.13 -14.90
N PHE A 178 -4.04 -8.70 -15.92
CA PHE A 178 -3.35 -9.60 -16.87
C PHE A 178 -2.25 -8.88 -17.68
N SER A 179 -2.39 -7.58 -17.88
CA SER A 179 -1.41 -6.76 -18.61
C SER A 179 -0.30 -6.17 -17.72
N LEU A 180 -0.31 -6.46 -16.41
CA LEU A 180 0.72 -5.95 -15.51
C LEU A 180 2.09 -6.58 -15.80
N PRO A 181 3.16 -5.77 -15.87
CA PRO A 181 4.51 -6.29 -15.87
C PRO A 181 4.78 -7.18 -14.65
N VAL A 182 5.56 -8.26 -14.84
CA VAL A 182 5.93 -9.21 -13.79
C VAL A 182 6.52 -8.50 -12.56
N ARG A 183 7.39 -7.49 -12.78
CA ARG A 183 7.95 -6.68 -11.68
C ARG A 183 6.88 -6.02 -10.80
N GLN A 184 5.84 -5.46 -11.40
CA GLN A 184 4.77 -4.81 -10.62
C GLN A 184 3.90 -5.84 -9.88
N THR A 185 3.69 -7.01 -10.47
CA THR A 185 3.01 -8.13 -9.82
C THR A 185 3.81 -8.59 -8.59
N ALA A 186 5.11 -8.81 -8.75
CA ALA A 186 6.01 -9.19 -7.66
C ALA A 186 6.04 -8.14 -6.54
N ASN A 187 6.18 -6.88 -6.90
CA ASN A 187 6.12 -5.76 -5.96
C ASN A 187 4.79 -5.74 -5.18
N GLY A 188 3.66 -5.96 -5.85
CA GLY A 188 2.35 -5.99 -5.18
C GLY A 188 2.20 -7.12 -4.16
N VAL A 189 2.71 -8.30 -4.47
CA VAL A 189 2.71 -9.45 -3.54
C VAL A 189 3.59 -9.16 -2.32
N VAL A 190 4.78 -8.61 -2.53
CA VAL A 190 5.70 -8.25 -1.44
C VAL A 190 5.11 -7.14 -0.57
N ASP A 191 4.53 -6.12 -1.15
CA ASP A 191 3.87 -5.01 -0.44
C ASP A 191 2.75 -5.52 0.48
N ALA A 192 1.83 -6.32 -0.06
CA ALA A 192 0.74 -6.92 0.71
C ALA A 192 1.26 -7.84 1.84
N PHE A 193 2.34 -8.57 1.58
CA PHE A 193 3.00 -9.41 2.58
C PHE A 193 3.53 -8.55 3.74
N VAL A 194 4.25 -7.47 3.44
CA VAL A 194 4.81 -6.58 4.47
C VAL A 194 3.71 -5.84 5.24
N HIS A 195 2.65 -5.36 4.58
CA HIS A 195 1.47 -4.80 5.26
C HIS A 195 0.90 -5.77 6.29
N THR A 196 0.80 -7.05 5.93
CA THR A 196 0.31 -8.08 6.86
C THR A 196 1.26 -8.29 8.02
N ILE A 197 2.57 -8.37 7.75
CA ILE A 197 3.61 -8.60 8.78
C ILE A 197 3.64 -7.49 9.82
N GLU A 198 3.57 -6.22 9.42
CA GLU A 198 3.69 -5.09 10.35
C GLU A 198 2.47 -4.93 11.28
N GLN A 199 1.36 -5.58 10.95
CA GLN A 199 0.19 -5.69 11.83
C GLN A 199 0.17 -7.01 12.62
N TYR A 200 0.87 -8.05 12.16
CA TYR A 200 0.89 -9.38 12.75
C TYR A 200 2.05 -9.59 13.74
N LEU A 201 3.29 -9.22 13.36
CA LEU A 201 4.48 -9.42 14.18
C LEU A 201 4.73 -8.26 15.15
N THR A 202 3.81 -8.10 16.10
CA THR A 202 3.89 -7.13 17.19
C THR A 202 3.90 -7.84 18.54
N TYR A 203 3.55 -7.20 19.66
CA TYR A 203 3.42 -7.93 20.92
C TYR A 203 2.04 -8.61 21.05
N PRO A 204 1.96 -9.79 21.71
CA PRO A 204 0.71 -10.53 21.82
C PRO A 204 -0.34 -9.81 22.67
N VAL A 205 -1.57 -9.69 22.12
CA VAL A 205 -2.75 -9.16 22.83
C VAL A 205 -3.92 -10.16 22.80
N ASN A 206 -3.63 -11.44 22.52
CA ASN A 206 -4.62 -12.52 22.43
C ASN A 206 -5.73 -12.23 21.40
N ALA A 207 -5.36 -11.65 20.26
CA ALA A 207 -6.25 -11.32 19.15
C ALA A 207 -6.26 -12.47 18.10
N LYS A 208 -6.84 -13.61 18.48
CA LYS A 208 -6.78 -14.85 17.68
C LYS A 208 -7.42 -14.72 16.29
N VAL A 209 -8.45 -13.90 16.13
CA VAL A 209 -9.11 -13.69 14.83
C VAL A 209 -8.14 -12.98 13.89
N GLN A 210 -7.53 -11.86 14.32
CA GLN A 210 -6.57 -11.11 13.54
C GLN A 210 -5.33 -11.96 13.21
N ASP A 211 -4.83 -12.74 14.18
CA ASP A 211 -3.72 -13.66 13.95
C ASP A 211 -4.03 -14.67 12.84
N ARG A 212 -5.22 -15.33 12.88
CA ARG A 212 -5.62 -16.32 11.87
C ARG A 212 -5.86 -15.68 10.50
N MET A 213 -6.42 -14.47 10.47
CA MET A 213 -6.59 -13.74 9.21
C MET A 213 -5.22 -13.40 8.60
N ALA A 214 -4.30 -12.87 9.39
CA ALA A 214 -2.94 -12.55 8.93
C ALA A 214 -2.19 -13.80 8.44
N GLU A 215 -2.22 -14.88 9.21
CA GLU A 215 -1.61 -16.17 8.83
C GLU A 215 -2.20 -16.70 7.52
N GLY A 216 -3.53 -16.62 7.33
CA GLY A 216 -4.19 -17.03 6.09
C GLY A 216 -3.80 -16.16 4.89
N LEU A 217 -3.69 -14.84 5.06
CA LEU A 217 -3.26 -13.93 3.99
C LEU A 217 -1.80 -14.19 3.59
N LEU A 218 -0.91 -14.38 4.56
CA LEU A 218 0.51 -14.70 4.31
C LEU A 218 0.65 -16.01 3.53
N LEU A 219 -0.04 -17.07 3.96
CA LEU A 219 -0.05 -18.36 3.27
C LEU A 219 -0.58 -18.23 1.83
N THR A 220 -1.68 -17.50 1.63
CA THR A 220 -2.23 -17.25 0.30
C THR A 220 -1.23 -16.54 -0.61
N LEU A 221 -0.53 -15.50 -0.11
CA LEU A 221 0.47 -14.76 -0.89
C LEU A 221 1.70 -15.64 -1.22
N ILE A 222 2.12 -16.52 -0.29
CA ILE A 222 3.23 -17.45 -0.50
C ILE A 222 2.88 -18.52 -1.56
N GLU A 223 1.63 -19.00 -1.55
CA GLU A 223 1.14 -20.04 -2.46
C GLU A 223 0.83 -19.51 -3.85
N GLU A 224 0.13 -18.38 -3.94
CA GLU A 224 -0.42 -17.85 -5.19
C GLU A 224 0.53 -16.86 -5.90
N GLY A 225 1.32 -16.09 -5.14
CA GLY A 225 2.22 -15.10 -5.71
C GLY A 225 3.18 -15.65 -6.75
N PRO A 226 3.94 -16.72 -6.47
CA PRO A 226 4.88 -17.31 -7.42
C PRO A 226 4.22 -17.84 -8.70
N LYS A 227 2.99 -18.34 -8.65
CA LYS A 227 2.26 -18.79 -9.84
C LYS A 227 2.08 -17.66 -10.87
N LEU A 228 1.94 -16.43 -10.40
CA LEU A 228 1.78 -15.26 -11.27
C LEU A 228 3.06 -14.85 -12.00
N LEU A 229 4.23 -15.31 -11.55
CA LEU A 229 5.48 -15.13 -12.29
C LEU A 229 5.58 -16.11 -13.47
N GLU A 230 5.00 -17.30 -13.32
CA GLU A 230 4.97 -18.35 -14.34
C GLU A 230 3.81 -18.14 -15.32
N ASN A 231 2.62 -17.82 -14.82
CA ASN A 231 1.41 -17.54 -15.61
C ASN A 231 0.74 -16.23 -15.17
N PRO A 232 1.11 -15.08 -15.74
CA PRO A 232 0.54 -13.78 -15.39
C PRO A 232 -0.96 -13.64 -15.61
N SER A 233 -1.58 -14.52 -16.41
CA SER A 233 -3.00 -14.51 -16.74
C SER A 233 -3.81 -15.58 -15.98
N ASP A 234 -3.22 -16.23 -14.99
CA ASP A 234 -3.94 -17.15 -14.09
C ASP A 234 -4.98 -16.35 -13.29
N TYR A 235 -6.26 -16.53 -13.64
CA TYR A 235 -7.36 -15.79 -13.03
C TYR A 235 -7.50 -16.09 -11.55
N ASP A 236 -7.40 -17.37 -11.16
CA ASP A 236 -7.60 -17.78 -9.77
C ASP A 236 -6.48 -17.26 -8.87
N ALA A 237 -5.24 -17.36 -9.32
CA ALA A 237 -4.10 -16.78 -8.60
C ALA A 237 -4.22 -15.24 -8.52
N ARG A 238 -4.61 -14.55 -9.60
CA ARG A 238 -4.88 -13.10 -9.60
C ARG A 238 -5.98 -12.72 -8.62
N ALA A 239 -7.08 -13.49 -8.60
CA ALA A 239 -8.21 -13.24 -7.73
C ALA A 239 -7.81 -13.36 -6.24
N ASN A 240 -7.07 -14.42 -5.89
CA ASN A 240 -6.60 -14.65 -4.54
C ASN A 240 -5.60 -13.57 -4.09
N VAL A 241 -4.61 -13.23 -4.93
CA VAL A 241 -3.62 -12.18 -4.62
C VAL A 241 -4.29 -10.81 -4.52
N MET A 242 -5.21 -10.46 -5.43
CA MET A 242 -5.95 -9.20 -5.39
C MET A 242 -6.74 -9.07 -4.10
N TRP A 243 -7.49 -10.10 -3.73
CA TRP A 243 -8.27 -10.06 -2.51
C TRP A 243 -7.40 -10.04 -1.26
N ALA A 244 -6.31 -10.83 -1.22
CA ALA A 244 -5.35 -10.82 -0.12
C ALA A 244 -4.71 -9.43 0.07
N ALA A 245 -4.30 -8.76 -1.02
CA ALA A 245 -3.73 -7.42 -0.97
C ALA A 245 -4.73 -6.37 -0.43
N THR A 246 -5.98 -6.43 -0.87
CA THR A 246 -7.05 -5.56 -0.34
C THR A 246 -7.27 -5.80 1.17
N MET A 247 -7.31 -7.06 1.59
CA MET A 247 -7.52 -7.43 3.00
C MET A 247 -6.32 -7.13 3.89
N ALA A 248 -5.11 -7.06 3.33
CA ALA A 248 -3.88 -6.78 4.07
C ALA A 248 -3.87 -5.38 4.69
N LEU A 249 -4.54 -4.37 4.08
CA LEU A 249 -4.52 -3.00 4.60
C LEU A 249 -5.88 -2.27 4.51
N ASN A 250 -6.97 -2.97 4.81
CA ASN A 250 -8.31 -2.38 4.89
C ASN A 250 -8.79 -2.07 6.31
N GLY A 251 -7.94 -2.28 7.33
CA GLY A 251 -8.23 -2.03 8.74
C GLY A 251 -8.67 -3.24 9.55
N TYR A 252 -9.04 -4.36 8.91
CA TYR A 252 -9.48 -5.56 9.67
C TYR A 252 -8.34 -6.19 10.47
N LEU A 253 -7.13 -6.32 9.88
CA LEU A 253 -5.99 -6.92 10.57
C LEU A 253 -5.53 -6.08 11.76
N GLY A 254 -5.56 -4.75 11.62
CA GLY A 254 -5.14 -3.81 12.66
C GLY A 254 -6.16 -3.62 13.78
N ALA A 255 -7.37 -4.17 13.65
CA ALA A 255 -8.43 -3.95 14.63
C ALA A 255 -8.10 -4.57 15.98
N GLY A 256 -7.85 -3.72 16.98
CA GLY A 256 -7.57 -4.14 18.36
C GLY A 256 -6.21 -4.79 18.59
N VAL A 257 -5.27 -4.65 17.64
CA VAL A 257 -3.88 -5.08 17.77
C VAL A 257 -2.92 -3.89 17.66
N PRO A 258 -1.72 -3.95 18.28
CA PRO A 258 -0.66 -2.98 18.02
C PRO A 258 -0.15 -3.12 16.58
N GLN A 259 0.38 -2.04 16.02
CA GLN A 259 0.93 -1.99 14.66
C GLN A 259 2.33 -1.38 14.69
N ASP A 260 3.24 -1.92 13.89
CA ASP A 260 4.65 -1.51 13.89
C ASP A 260 4.92 -0.33 12.93
N TRP A 261 4.82 -0.54 11.65
CA TRP A 261 5.09 0.40 10.55
C TRP A 261 6.54 0.90 10.41
N SER A 262 7.50 0.42 11.22
CA SER A 262 8.89 0.86 11.13
C SER A 262 9.56 0.48 9.80
N THR A 263 9.20 -0.68 9.22
CA THR A 263 9.67 -1.07 7.88
C THR A 263 9.20 -0.08 6.82
N HIS A 264 7.94 0.34 6.86
CA HIS A 264 7.40 1.33 5.92
C HIS A 264 8.07 2.70 6.08
N MET A 265 8.26 3.17 7.30
CA MET A 265 8.88 4.48 7.53
C MET A 265 10.31 4.54 7.01
N LEU A 266 11.14 3.52 7.30
CA LEU A 266 12.47 3.42 6.72
C LEU A 266 12.42 3.30 5.18
N GLY A 267 11.51 2.50 4.66
CA GLY A 267 11.30 2.31 3.23
C GLY A 267 10.93 3.61 2.50
N HIS A 268 10.13 4.48 3.11
CA HIS A 268 9.78 5.78 2.53
C HIS A 268 11.01 6.67 2.34
N GLU A 269 11.91 6.71 3.33
CA GLU A 269 13.12 7.53 3.24
C GLU A 269 14.14 6.93 2.25
N ILE A 270 14.21 5.59 2.13
CA ILE A 270 15.01 4.95 1.08
C ILE A 270 14.46 5.33 -0.31
N THR A 271 13.14 5.31 -0.50
CA THR A 271 12.50 5.77 -1.75
C THR A 271 12.85 7.22 -2.04
N ALA A 272 12.77 8.11 -1.03
CA ALA A 272 13.08 9.54 -1.20
C ALA A 272 14.54 9.80 -1.59
N VAL A 273 15.48 8.98 -1.08
CA VAL A 273 16.93 9.15 -1.33
C VAL A 273 17.39 8.45 -2.62
N HIS A 274 16.84 7.28 -2.94
CA HIS A 274 17.33 6.40 -4.02
C HIS A 274 16.36 6.22 -5.18
N GLY A 275 15.09 6.61 -5.04
CA GLY A 275 14.08 6.48 -6.10
C GLY A 275 13.61 5.04 -6.35
N LEU A 276 13.87 4.10 -5.44
CA LEU A 276 13.40 2.72 -5.55
C LEU A 276 11.88 2.63 -5.45
N ASP A 277 11.29 1.61 -6.08
CA ASP A 277 9.87 1.29 -5.91
C ASP A 277 9.57 0.97 -4.43
N HIS A 278 8.37 1.30 -3.98
CA HIS A 278 7.97 1.13 -2.57
C HIS A 278 8.21 -0.29 -2.05
N ALA A 279 7.68 -1.31 -2.72
CA ALA A 279 7.85 -2.71 -2.30
C ALA A 279 9.31 -3.18 -2.29
N GLN A 280 10.18 -2.64 -3.17
CA GLN A 280 11.60 -2.94 -3.16
C GLN A 280 12.25 -2.49 -1.84
N THR A 281 11.90 -1.28 -1.38
CA THR A 281 12.43 -0.77 -0.10
C THR A 281 11.92 -1.57 1.09
N LEU A 282 10.68 -2.06 1.03
CA LEU A 282 10.14 -2.93 2.07
C LEU A 282 10.84 -4.29 2.12
N ALA A 283 11.12 -4.88 0.95
CA ALA A 283 11.86 -6.15 0.86
C ALA A 283 13.29 -6.03 1.42
N ILE A 284 13.93 -4.88 1.22
CA ILE A 284 15.27 -4.58 1.74
C ILE A 284 15.23 -4.47 3.27
N VAL A 285 14.26 -3.76 3.83
CA VAL A 285 14.24 -3.40 5.25
C VAL A 285 13.70 -4.52 6.13
N LEU A 286 12.62 -5.22 5.72
CA LEU A 286 11.90 -6.13 6.62
C LEU A 286 12.77 -7.24 7.22
N PRO A 287 13.59 -8.01 6.46
CA PRO A 287 14.37 -9.07 7.05
C PRO A 287 15.39 -8.58 8.09
N ALA A 288 16.01 -7.43 7.84
CA ALA A 288 16.95 -6.80 8.77
C ALA A 288 16.22 -6.25 10.02
N MET A 289 15.04 -5.68 9.85
CA MET A 289 14.17 -5.21 10.95
C MET A 289 13.75 -6.37 11.85
N LEU A 290 13.29 -7.49 11.29
CA LEU A 290 12.91 -8.66 12.07
C LEU A 290 14.11 -9.23 12.86
N ALA A 291 15.29 -9.24 12.27
CA ALA A 291 16.52 -9.67 12.96
C ALA A 291 16.90 -8.73 14.09
N ALA A 292 16.86 -7.42 13.87
CA ALA A 292 17.17 -6.41 14.89
C ALA A 292 16.15 -6.39 16.04
N ARG A 293 14.89 -6.75 15.75
CA ARG A 293 13.78 -6.74 16.72
C ARG A 293 13.40 -8.12 17.23
N ARG A 294 14.28 -9.14 17.08
CA ARG A 294 13.97 -10.53 17.47
C ARG A 294 13.50 -10.70 18.89
N GLU A 295 14.11 -10.01 19.85
CA GLU A 295 13.75 -10.16 21.26
C GLU A 295 12.38 -9.58 21.61
N PRO A 296 12.05 -8.31 21.28
CA PRO A 296 10.71 -7.79 21.51
C PRO A 296 9.60 -8.56 20.77
N LYS A 297 9.92 -9.13 19.62
CA LYS A 297 8.98 -9.87 18.76
C LYS A 297 9.05 -11.39 18.92
N ARG A 298 9.85 -11.93 19.87
CA ARG A 298 10.18 -13.37 20.03
C ARG A 298 8.94 -14.27 19.97
N ALA A 299 7.93 -13.98 20.80
CA ALA A 299 6.73 -14.80 20.88
C ALA A 299 5.98 -14.89 19.54
N LYS A 300 5.88 -13.75 18.84
CA LYS A 300 5.19 -13.69 17.53
C LYS A 300 6.05 -14.23 16.40
N LEU A 301 7.36 -14.10 16.46
CA LEU A 301 8.28 -14.74 15.51
C LEU A 301 8.24 -16.26 15.61
N LEU A 302 8.15 -16.83 16.81
CA LEU A 302 7.95 -18.26 16.99
C LEU A 302 6.60 -18.74 16.46
N GLN A 303 5.52 -17.98 16.70
CA GLN A 303 4.21 -18.24 16.14
C GLN A 303 4.24 -18.20 14.60
N TYR A 304 4.91 -17.22 14.01
CA TYR A 304 5.10 -17.05 12.58
C TYR A 304 5.92 -18.19 11.97
N ALA A 305 7.03 -18.57 12.61
CA ALA A 305 7.86 -19.69 12.22
C ALA A 305 7.04 -20.98 12.13
N GLU A 306 6.23 -21.27 13.15
CA GLU A 306 5.42 -22.48 13.20
C GLU A 306 4.25 -22.46 12.22
N ARG A 307 3.47 -21.35 12.20
CA ARG A 307 2.14 -21.34 11.56
C ARG A 307 2.18 -20.93 10.10
N VAL A 308 3.17 -20.14 9.70
CA VAL A 308 3.33 -19.70 8.32
C VAL A 308 4.39 -20.51 7.59
N TRP A 309 5.52 -20.78 8.23
CA TRP A 309 6.63 -21.50 7.61
C TRP A 309 6.73 -22.98 7.97
N GLY A 310 5.90 -23.48 8.89
CA GLY A 310 5.92 -24.88 9.31
C GLY A 310 7.14 -25.30 10.13
N LEU A 311 7.93 -24.35 10.64
CA LEU A 311 9.16 -24.58 11.38
C LEU A 311 8.84 -24.91 12.84
N ARG A 312 8.78 -26.21 13.16
CA ARG A 312 8.40 -26.71 14.50
C ARG A 312 9.56 -27.30 15.28
N GLU A 313 10.60 -27.75 14.56
CA GLU A 313 11.74 -28.47 15.14
C GLU A 313 12.92 -27.51 15.37
N GLY A 314 13.79 -27.87 16.32
CA GLY A 314 14.99 -27.12 16.67
C GLY A 314 14.79 -26.12 17.82
N SER A 315 15.86 -25.38 18.15
CA SER A 315 15.82 -24.33 19.16
C SER A 315 14.96 -23.15 18.71
N GLU A 316 14.49 -22.33 19.66
CA GLU A 316 13.77 -21.11 19.37
C GLU A 316 14.55 -20.19 18.42
N GLU A 317 15.87 -20.04 18.67
CA GLU A 317 16.75 -19.25 17.81
C GLU A 317 16.77 -19.78 16.37
N ALA A 318 16.95 -21.08 16.19
CA ALA A 318 16.98 -21.70 14.86
C ALA A 318 15.64 -21.53 14.12
N ARG A 319 14.51 -21.58 14.84
CA ARG A 319 13.18 -21.37 14.27
C ARG A 319 12.96 -19.92 13.85
N ILE A 320 13.40 -18.96 14.67
CA ILE A 320 13.34 -17.53 14.35
C ILE A 320 14.23 -17.21 13.15
N ASP A 321 15.49 -17.66 13.16
CA ASP A 321 16.41 -17.46 12.05
C ASP A 321 15.88 -18.10 10.75
N GLY A 322 15.31 -19.30 10.86
CA GLY A 322 14.67 -19.99 9.74
C GLY A 322 13.49 -19.21 9.17
N ALA A 323 12.64 -18.59 10.00
CA ALA A 323 11.51 -17.79 9.54
C ALA A 323 11.95 -16.49 8.83
N ILE A 324 12.99 -15.83 9.35
CA ILE A 324 13.58 -14.63 8.71
C ILE A 324 14.21 -15.02 7.36
N ALA A 325 14.95 -16.11 7.32
CA ALA A 325 15.57 -16.64 6.10
C ALA A 325 14.51 -17.04 5.05
N ALA A 326 13.41 -17.69 5.48
CA ALA A 326 12.31 -18.05 4.60
C ALA A 326 11.59 -16.82 4.02
N THR A 327 11.41 -15.77 4.82
CA THR A 327 10.85 -14.48 4.37
C THR A 327 11.75 -13.85 3.29
N ARG A 328 13.07 -13.81 3.52
CA ARG A 328 14.06 -13.34 2.54
C ARG A 328 13.97 -14.14 1.24
N ALA A 329 14.02 -15.47 1.35
CA ALA A 329 13.97 -16.37 0.21
C ALA A 329 12.67 -16.24 -0.60
N PHE A 330 11.54 -15.98 0.08
CA PHE A 330 10.28 -15.71 -0.59
C PHE A 330 10.33 -14.43 -1.44
N PHE A 331 10.85 -13.32 -0.91
CA PHE A 331 10.98 -12.07 -1.67
C PHE A 331 11.94 -12.23 -2.86
N GLU A 332 13.06 -12.92 -2.66
CA GLU A 332 14.02 -13.20 -3.74
C GLU A 332 13.41 -14.13 -4.81
N ARG A 333 12.60 -15.14 -4.41
CA ARG A 333 11.82 -15.97 -5.33
C ARG A 333 10.81 -15.14 -6.12
N MET A 334 10.22 -14.11 -5.52
CA MET A 334 9.36 -13.15 -6.24
C MET A 334 10.16 -12.22 -7.18
N GLY A 335 11.50 -12.33 -7.23
CA GLY A 335 12.34 -11.47 -8.05
C GLY A 335 12.58 -10.09 -7.46
N VAL A 336 12.38 -9.91 -6.15
CA VAL A 336 12.61 -8.66 -5.42
C VAL A 336 13.82 -8.84 -4.49
N PRO A 337 15.01 -8.30 -4.84
CA PRO A 337 16.20 -8.38 -4.00
C PRO A 337 16.00 -7.79 -2.61
N THR A 338 16.63 -8.39 -1.61
CA THR A 338 16.46 -8.02 -0.18
C THR A 338 17.65 -7.24 0.39
N GLN A 339 18.50 -6.69 -0.47
CA GLN A 339 19.63 -5.83 -0.13
C GLN A 339 19.72 -4.65 -1.09
N LEU A 340 20.23 -3.51 -0.65
CA LEU A 340 20.44 -2.30 -1.47
C LEU A 340 21.35 -2.59 -2.68
N SER A 341 22.40 -3.38 -2.47
CA SER A 341 23.32 -3.79 -3.52
C SER A 341 22.64 -4.56 -4.65
N GLY A 342 21.63 -5.39 -4.35
CA GLY A 342 20.82 -6.13 -5.32
C GLY A 342 20.00 -5.21 -6.26
N HIS A 343 19.78 -3.96 -5.87
CA HIS A 343 19.13 -2.91 -6.68
C HIS A 343 20.14 -1.96 -7.35
N GLY A 344 21.44 -2.32 -7.35
CA GLY A 344 22.49 -1.51 -7.96
C GLY A 344 22.92 -0.29 -7.15
N ILE A 345 22.47 -0.17 -5.91
CA ILE A 345 22.87 0.91 -5.01
C ILE A 345 24.26 0.61 -4.44
N ARG A 346 25.27 1.35 -4.91
CA ARG A 346 26.66 1.22 -4.46
C ARG A 346 27.01 2.14 -3.29
N GLU A 347 26.33 3.27 -3.21
CA GLU A 347 26.48 4.27 -2.14
C GLU A 347 25.16 4.36 -1.38
N PRO A 348 24.99 3.66 -0.26
CA PRO A 348 23.71 3.52 0.43
C PRO A 348 23.23 4.82 1.10
N ARG A 349 24.12 5.85 1.26
CA ARG A 349 23.79 7.17 1.79
C ARG A 349 23.01 7.13 3.11
N LEU A 350 23.38 6.23 4.02
CA LEU A 350 22.63 5.94 5.26
C LEU A 350 22.42 7.20 6.12
N ASP A 351 23.41 8.09 6.20
CA ASP A 351 23.28 9.34 6.97
C ASP A 351 22.20 10.27 6.39
N ALA A 352 22.02 10.28 5.07
CA ALA A 352 20.96 11.07 4.44
C ALA A 352 19.56 10.50 4.75
N ILE A 353 19.43 9.17 4.80
CA ILE A 353 18.19 8.48 5.19
C ILE A 353 17.85 8.79 6.65
N LEU A 354 18.83 8.66 7.56
CA LEU A 354 18.63 8.94 8.98
C LEU A 354 18.32 10.40 9.27
N ALA A 355 18.97 11.34 8.57
CA ALA A 355 18.68 12.75 8.71
C ALA A 355 17.23 13.09 8.29
N LYS A 356 16.68 12.40 7.27
CA LYS A 356 15.28 12.54 6.89
C LYS A 356 14.33 11.97 7.95
N LEU A 357 14.61 10.81 8.50
CA LEU A 357 13.82 10.25 9.62
C LEU A 357 13.78 11.24 10.80
N GLU A 358 14.91 11.84 11.15
CA GLU A 358 14.99 12.82 12.22
C GLU A 358 14.20 14.10 11.88
N ALA A 359 14.35 14.63 10.67
CA ALA A 359 13.63 15.82 10.21
C ALA A 359 12.10 15.63 10.20
N HIS A 360 11.63 14.41 9.93
CA HIS A 360 10.21 14.04 9.97
C HIS A 360 9.73 13.62 11.37
N GLY A 361 10.59 13.71 12.41
CA GLY A 361 10.24 13.33 13.78
C GLY A 361 10.11 11.81 14.01
N MET A 362 10.60 10.99 13.08
CA MET A 362 10.51 9.53 13.10
C MET A 362 11.68 8.91 13.89
N THR A 363 11.91 9.38 15.12
CA THR A 363 13.03 8.98 15.99
C THR A 363 12.67 7.88 16.99
N LYS A 364 11.38 7.48 17.03
CA LYS A 364 10.83 6.46 17.93
C LYS A 364 9.75 5.68 17.19
N LEU A 365 10.16 4.78 16.30
CA LEU A 365 9.26 3.95 15.52
C LEU A 365 8.91 2.64 16.24
N GLY A 366 8.08 1.82 15.60
CA GLY A 366 7.65 0.52 16.11
C GLY A 366 6.50 0.59 17.11
N GLU A 367 5.91 -0.55 17.38
CA GLU A 367 4.75 -0.70 18.25
C GLU A 367 5.00 -0.37 19.73
N HIS A 368 6.28 -0.31 20.13
CA HIS A 368 6.73 0.12 21.44
C HIS A 368 7.28 1.56 21.46
N GLY A 369 7.43 2.19 20.29
CA GLY A 369 8.10 3.49 20.18
C GLY A 369 9.58 3.45 20.56
N ASP A 370 10.23 2.32 20.41
CA ASP A 370 11.61 2.06 20.84
C ASP A 370 12.58 1.74 19.71
N VAL A 371 12.13 1.79 18.44
CA VAL A 371 13.02 1.76 17.28
C VAL A 371 13.60 3.17 17.11
N THR A 372 14.76 3.37 17.74
CA THR A 372 15.52 4.64 17.73
C THR A 372 16.30 4.80 16.43
N LEU A 373 16.91 5.97 16.22
CA LEU A 373 17.81 6.20 15.08
C LEU A 373 19.00 5.24 15.06
N ASP A 374 19.53 4.83 16.24
CA ASP A 374 20.61 3.84 16.32
C ASP A 374 20.15 2.46 15.83
N ILE A 375 18.94 2.02 16.21
CA ILE A 375 18.36 0.77 15.69
C ILE A 375 18.09 0.89 14.20
N SER A 376 17.53 2.01 13.74
CA SER A 376 17.31 2.28 12.32
C SER A 376 18.62 2.23 11.52
N ARG A 377 19.72 2.77 12.07
CA ARG A 377 21.05 2.67 11.48
C ARG A 377 21.50 1.22 11.35
N ALA A 378 21.43 0.45 12.44
CA ALA A 378 21.83 -0.95 12.44
C ALA A 378 21.02 -1.79 11.42
N VAL A 379 19.71 -1.53 11.30
CA VAL A 379 18.85 -2.16 10.28
C VAL A 379 19.31 -1.80 8.86
N LEU A 380 19.60 -0.53 8.59
CA LEU A 380 20.05 -0.07 7.29
C LEU A 380 21.44 -0.63 6.93
N GLU A 381 22.37 -0.71 7.88
CA GLU A 381 23.68 -1.31 7.70
C GLU A 381 23.60 -2.82 7.37
N ALA A 382 22.66 -3.54 8.02
CA ALA A 382 22.42 -4.96 7.74
C ALA A 382 21.70 -5.20 6.39
N ALA A 383 21.16 -4.16 5.77
CA ALA A 383 20.42 -4.19 4.50
C ALA A 383 21.25 -3.74 3.28
N VAL A 384 22.53 -3.39 3.45
CA VAL A 384 23.47 -3.04 2.37
C VAL A 384 23.98 -4.29 1.64
#